data_e0036870659356347230ef61a35de87c
#
_entry.id   e0036870659356347230ef61a35de87c
#
_cell.length_a   1.000
_cell.length_b   1.000
_cell.length_c   1.000
_cell.angle_alpha   90.00
_cell.angle_beta   90.00
_cell.angle_gamma   90.00
#
_symmetry.space_group_name_H-M   'P 1'
#
loop_
_entity.id
_entity.type
_entity.pdbx_description
1 polymer ?
#
loop_
_entity_poly.entity_id
_entity_poly.type
_entity_poly.pdbx_seq_one_letter_code
_entity_poly.pdbx_strand_id
1 'polypeptide(L)'
;MRGTGRPPIPTETLVKTLFANRWVCCVCRNANLPVIVHHIEAWAESHDHSEKNLAVLCSIHHGEAHTVRTLEQNLTVDRLREMKVAWEKKVGRLDTSAIFTSTQLMACQWWYFNHLRIFEISRAHDVDLTQLDGFQGARSANLCDDNGVLHESAGSMYRASAALILQHYMTNMLQVALGNIRVQNISDDLDRGTLKCLIAEGELIFVQGSYTFSDLPPSALGDDWVSGRRHVNGIEISFIFNRNEGTSGSARNLWLRGTQNLGCLLRVNRLHKDLKGRLQIKATVLAIRSAHEELKSRLYEMGLYLSGLIGRVDKDDDDFEDDEFECEEDEEPT
;
A
#
# COMPACT_ATOMS: atom_id res chain seq x y z
N MET A 1 -43.98 -22.80 28.28
CA MET A 1 -42.81 -23.54 27.72
C MET A 1 -41.88 -22.52 27.12
N ARG A 2 -40.75 -22.25 27.73
CA ARG A 2 -39.70 -21.39 27.12
C ARG A 2 -39.04 -22.24 26.05
N GLY A 3 -39.20 -21.84 24.79
CA GLY A 3 -38.56 -22.50 23.67
C GLY A 3 -37.04 -22.54 23.89
N THR A 4 -36.47 -23.74 23.75
CA THR A 4 -35.01 -23.95 23.72
C THR A 4 -34.45 -23.35 22.44
N GLY A 5 -34.51 -22.01 22.36
CA GLY A 5 -33.92 -21.27 21.28
C GLY A 5 -32.40 -21.45 21.30
N ARG A 6 -31.78 -21.57 20.14
CA ARG A 6 -30.34 -21.57 19.96
C ARG A 6 -29.74 -20.38 20.76
N PRO A 7 -28.75 -20.63 21.66
CA PRO A 7 -28.07 -19.53 22.34
C PRO A 7 -27.35 -18.63 21.32
N PRO A 8 -27.17 -17.34 21.59
CA PRO A 8 -26.42 -16.46 20.74
C PRO A 8 -24.95 -16.90 20.65
N ILE A 9 -24.30 -16.68 19.50
CA ILE A 9 -22.88 -16.91 19.38
C ILE A 9 -22.17 -15.96 20.36
N PRO A 10 -21.19 -16.40 21.15
CA PRO A 10 -20.44 -15.55 22.06
C PRO A 10 -19.79 -14.37 21.27
N THR A 11 -19.91 -13.17 21.81
CA THR A 11 -19.45 -11.95 21.14
C THR A 11 -17.98 -12.04 20.72
N GLU A 12 -17.13 -12.59 21.57
CA GLU A 12 -15.70 -12.76 21.24
C GLU A 12 -15.50 -13.66 20.01
N THR A 13 -16.17 -14.81 19.96
CA THR A 13 -16.10 -15.75 18.83
C THR A 13 -16.65 -15.10 17.55
N LEU A 14 -17.77 -14.37 17.68
CA LEU A 14 -18.36 -13.65 16.56
C LEU A 14 -17.39 -12.62 15.97
N VAL A 15 -16.79 -11.80 16.84
CA VAL A 15 -15.83 -10.77 16.45
C VAL A 15 -14.61 -11.41 15.77
N LYS A 16 -14.00 -12.42 16.39
CA LYS A 16 -12.85 -13.13 15.79
C LYS A 16 -13.17 -13.70 14.42
N THR A 17 -14.32 -14.36 14.27
CA THR A 17 -14.75 -14.94 12.99
C THR A 17 -14.93 -13.86 11.91
N LEU A 18 -15.57 -12.74 12.25
CA LEU A 18 -15.78 -11.64 11.33
C LEU A 18 -14.46 -10.98 10.91
N PHE A 19 -13.54 -10.73 11.85
CA PHE A 19 -12.22 -10.17 11.55
C PHE A 19 -11.35 -11.12 10.71
N ALA A 20 -11.32 -12.42 11.03
CA ALA A 20 -10.59 -13.41 10.25
C ALA A 20 -11.06 -13.49 8.78
N ASN A 21 -12.29 -13.08 8.52
CA ASN A 21 -12.89 -13.04 7.19
C ASN A 21 -12.98 -11.61 6.59
N ARG A 22 -12.45 -10.58 7.28
CA ARG A 22 -12.55 -9.16 6.88
C ARG A 22 -13.98 -8.71 6.56
N TRP A 23 -14.99 -9.27 7.25
CA TRP A 23 -16.42 -9.03 6.99
C TRP A 23 -16.84 -9.33 5.54
N VAL A 24 -16.21 -10.30 4.91
CA VAL A 24 -16.44 -10.69 3.51
C VAL A 24 -16.85 -12.15 3.45
N CYS A 25 -17.80 -12.46 2.57
CA CYS A 25 -18.21 -13.82 2.28
C CYS A 25 -17.03 -14.67 1.80
N CYS A 26 -16.72 -15.78 2.48
CA CYS A 26 -15.59 -16.65 2.15
C CYS A 26 -15.73 -17.39 0.79
N VAL A 27 -16.95 -17.42 0.23
CA VAL A 27 -17.23 -18.06 -1.06
C VAL A 27 -17.05 -17.09 -2.22
N CYS A 28 -17.87 -16.03 -2.32
CA CYS A 28 -17.81 -15.09 -3.43
C CYS A 28 -16.78 -13.98 -3.24
N ARG A 29 -16.34 -13.76 -2.00
CA ARG A 29 -15.34 -12.74 -1.66
C ARG A 29 -15.74 -11.33 -2.13
N ASN A 30 -17.05 -11.04 -2.09
CA ASN A 30 -17.60 -9.74 -2.49
C ASN A 30 -17.81 -8.85 -1.26
N ALA A 31 -16.98 -7.81 -1.12
CA ALA A 31 -17.01 -6.88 0.01
C ALA A 31 -18.26 -5.98 0.05
N ASN A 32 -19.01 -5.88 -1.05
CA ASN A 32 -20.19 -5.01 -1.14
C ASN A 32 -21.50 -5.70 -0.73
N LEU A 33 -21.43 -6.96 -0.29
CA LEU A 33 -22.62 -7.70 0.13
C LEU A 33 -22.67 -7.81 1.66
N PRO A 34 -23.83 -7.62 2.27
CA PRO A 34 -24.01 -7.87 3.70
C PRO A 34 -23.74 -9.34 4.02
N VAL A 35 -23.15 -9.59 5.19
CA VAL A 35 -22.75 -10.92 5.59
C VAL A 35 -23.50 -11.43 6.81
N ILE A 36 -23.60 -12.74 6.90
CA ILE A 36 -24.24 -13.50 7.96
C ILE A 36 -23.22 -14.53 8.45
N VAL A 37 -23.13 -14.76 9.75
CA VAL A 37 -22.34 -15.86 10.31
C VAL A 37 -23.17 -17.12 10.34
N HIS A 38 -22.71 -18.13 9.62
CA HIS A 38 -23.37 -19.42 9.40
C HIS A 38 -22.64 -20.54 10.14
N HIS A 39 -23.38 -21.47 10.77
CA HIS A 39 -22.80 -22.70 11.30
C HIS A 39 -22.63 -23.72 10.18
N ILE A 40 -21.40 -24.15 9.95
CA ILE A 40 -21.05 -25.12 8.91
C ILE A 40 -21.76 -26.47 9.20
N GLU A 41 -21.62 -26.95 10.42
CA GLU A 41 -22.46 -28.01 10.95
C GLU A 41 -23.60 -27.40 11.77
N ALA A 42 -24.82 -27.81 11.47
CA ALA A 42 -26.00 -27.21 12.09
C ALA A 42 -25.89 -27.21 13.61
N TRP A 43 -26.27 -26.10 14.26
CA TRP A 43 -26.26 -25.98 15.71
C TRP A 43 -27.04 -27.09 16.40
N ALA A 44 -28.15 -27.51 15.83
CA ALA A 44 -29.01 -28.57 16.39
C ALA A 44 -28.27 -29.91 16.51
N GLU A 45 -27.24 -30.13 15.75
CA GLU A 45 -26.44 -31.37 15.71
C GLU A 45 -25.12 -31.22 16.47
N SER A 46 -24.41 -30.12 16.23
CA SER A 46 -23.05 -29.94 16.74
C SER A 46 -22.98 -29.28 18.12
N HIS A 47 -23.92 -28.39 18.44
CA HIS A 47 -23.88 -27.50 19.61
C HIS A 47 -22.57 -26.72 19.73
N ASP A 48 -21.89 -26.45 18.55
CA ASP A 48 -20.56 -25.89 18.47
C ASP A 48 -20.57 -24.46 17.92
N HIS A 49 -20.15 -23.49 18.77
CA HIS A 49 -19.92 -22.11 18.43
C HIS A 49 -18.42 -21.79 18.16
N SER A 50 -17.57 -22.80 18.03
CA SER A 50 -16.17 -22.55 17.75
C SER A 50 -15.95 -21.85 16.39
N GLU A 51 -14.88 -21.09 16.28
CA GLU A 51 -14.51 -20.43 15.03
C GLU A 51 -14.38 -21.42 13.85
N LYS A 52 -14.01 -22.69 14.15
CA LYS A 52 -13.90 -23.75 13.15
C LYS A 52 -15.23 -24.11 12.50
N ASN A 53 -16.31 -24.02 13.27
CA ASN A 53 -17.68 -24.34 12.83
C ASN A 53 -18.44 -23.10 12.30
N LEU A 54 -17.84 -21.93 12.25
CA LEU A 54 -18.49 -20.70 11.82
C LEU A 54 -17.89 -20.20 10.50
N ALA A 55 -18.73 -19.91 9.51
CA ALA A 55 -18.36 -19.32 8.23
C ALA A 55 -19.07 -17.99 8.01
N VAL A 56 -18.40 -17.04 7.37
CA VAL A 56 -18.98 -15.76 6.96
C VAL A 56 -19.49 -15.87 5.54
N LEU A 57 -20.79 -15.72 5.34
CA LEU A 57 -21.48 -15.87 4.05
C LEU A 57 -22.32 -14.63 3.73
N CYS A 58 -22.47 -14.30 2.46
CA CYS A 58 -23.51 -13.38 2.02
C CYS A 58 -24.88 -14.09 2.03
N SER A 59 -25.96 -13.32 1.90
CA SER A 59 -27.32 -13.88 1.88
C SER A 59 -27.55 -14.94 0.80
N ILE A 60 -26.91 -14.79 -0.36
CA ILE A 60 -27.00 -15.75 -1.47
C ILE A 60 -26.37 -17.09 -1.07
N HIS A 61 -25.10 -17.08 -0.66
CA HIS A 61 -24.37 -18.30 -0.28
C HIS A 61 -24.86 -18.90 1.04
N HIS A 62 -25.43 -18.09 1.93
CA HIS A 62 -26.13 -18.60 3.10
C HIS A 62 -27.36 -19.42 2.70
N GLY A 63 -28.14 -18.95 1.73
CA GLY A 63 -29.26 -19.72 1.15
C GLY A 63 -28.80 -21.00 0.45
N GLU A 64 -27.71 -20.95 -0.31
CA GLU A 64 -27.13 -22.13 -0.97
C GLU A 64 -26.63 -23.18 0.04
N ALA A 65 -26.03 -22.77 1.15
CA ALA A 65 -25.58 -23.68 2.21
C ALA A 65 -26.73 -24.47 2.87
N HIS A 66 -27.98 -23.97 2.77
CA HIS A 66 -29.18 -24.65 3.26
C HIS A 66 -29.94 -25.42 2.16
N THR A 67 -29.48 -25.39 0.91
CA THR A 67 -30.22 -25.95 -0.22
C THR A 67 -29.40 -27.04 -0.91
N VAL A 68 -30.02 -28.22 -1.05
CA VAL A 68 -29.45 -29.33 -1.84
C VAL A 68 -30.17 -29.36 -3.20
N ARG A 69 -29.43 -29.19 -4.29
CA ARG A 69 -29.95 -29.24 -5.65
C ARG A 69 -29.35 -30.43 -6.40
N THR A 70 -30.18 -31.14 -7.17
CA THR A 70 -29.85 -32.47 -7.73
C THR A 70 -28.83 -32.46 -8.87
N LEU A 71 -28.61 -31.35 -9.57
CA LEU A 71 -27.74 -31.25 -10.74
C LEU A 71 -26.70 -30.14 -10.66
N GLU A 72 -26.59 -29.46 -9.51
CA GLU A 72 -25.69 -28.33 -9.32
C GLU A 72 -24.57 -28.68 -8.34
N GLN A 73 -23.49 -27.91 -8.41
CA GLN A 73 -22.42 -28.00 -7.42
C GLN A 73 -22.89 -27.36 -6.11
N ASN A 74 -23.44 -28.18 -5.22
CA ASN A 74 -23.89 -27.74 -3.91
C ASN A 74 -22.74 -27.22 -3.05
N LEU A 75 -23.05 -26.26 -2.19
CA LEU A 75 -22.15 -25.78 -1.15
C LEU A 75 -22.18 -26.74 0.05
N THR A 76 -21.47 -27.88 -0.09
CA THR A 76 -21.41 -28.91 0.97
C THR A 76 -20.59 -28.43 2.17
N VAL A 77 -20.77 -29.08 3.32
CA VAL A 77 -20.01 -28.82 4.55
C VAL A 77 -18.50 -28.81 4.28
N ASP A 78 -17.98 -29.81 3.56
CA ASP A 78 -16.54 -29.92 3.29
C ASP A 78 -16.05 -28.80 2.36
N ARG A 79 -16.79 -28.51 1.28
CA ARG A 79 -16.46 -27.38 0.39
C ARG A 79 -16.47 -26.06 1.13
N LEU A 80 -17.44 -25.85 2.01
CA LEU A 80 -17.52 -24.63 2.78
C LEU A 80 -16.36 -24.50 3.76
N ARG A 81 -15.94 -25.60 4.41
CA ARG A 81 -14.73 -25.62 5.25
C ARG A 81 -13.48 -25.27 4.46
N GLU A 82 -13.28 -25.89 3.30
CA GLU A 82 -12.12 -25.60 2.45
C GLU A 82 -12.10 -24.13 2.00
N MET A 83 -13.23 -23.59 1.54
CA MET A 83 -13.34 -22.19 1.13
C MET A 83 -13.06 -21.23 2.28
N LYS A 84 -13.60 -21.52 3.47
CA LYS A 84 -13.33 -20.75 4.69
C LYS A 84 -11.83 -20.75 5.01
N VAL A 85 -11.22 -21.94 5.12
CA VAL A 85 -9.80 -22.07 5.45
C VAL A 85 -8.91 -21.37 4.43
N ALA A 86 -9.21 -21.55 3.14
CA ALA A 86 -8.46 -20.88 2.07
C ALA A 86 -8.57 -19.35 2.13
N TRP A 87 -9.76 -18.84 2.44
CA TRP A 87 -9.99 -17.40 2.57
C TRP A 87 -9.30 -16.83 3.82
N GLU A 88 -9.50 -17.43 5.00
CA GLU A 88 -8.87 -16.98 6.25
C GLU A 88 -7.34 -17.05 6.20
N LYS A 89 -6.78 -18.08 5.56
CA LYS A 89 -5.33 -18.16 5.30
C LYS A 89 -4.86 -17.02 4.41
N LYS A 90 -5.64 -16.66 3.39
CA LYS A 90 -5.32 -15.54 2.52
C LYS A 90 -5.40 -14.21 3.28
N VAL A 91 -6.45 -13.99 4.05
CA VAL A 91 -6.60 -12.79 4.91
C VAL A 91 -5.44 -12.67 5.90
N GLY A 92 -5.09 -13.75 6.61
CA GLY A 92 -3.95 -13.74 7.53
C GLY A 92 -2.61 -13.42 6.87
N ARG A 93 -2.38 -13.90 5.66
CA ARG A 93 -1.17 -13.54 4.88
C ARG A 93 -1.16 -12.07 4.49
N LEU A 94 -2.32 -11.53 4.11
CA LEU A 94 -2.43 -10.12 3.73
C LEU A 94 -2.16 -9.18 4.90
N ASP A 95 -2.70 -9.48 6.07
CA ASP A 95 -2.46 -8.66 7.26
C ASP A 95 -0.99 -8.69 7.67
N THR A 96 -0.37 -9.85 7.66
CA THR A 96 1.08 -9.99 7.91
C THR A 96 1.89 -9.28 6.84
N SER A 97 1.55 -9.45 5.57
CA SER A 97 2.20 -8.78 4.45
C SER A 97 2.06 -7.26 4.54
N ALA A 98 0.91 -6.74 4.97
CA ALA A 98 0.68 -5.30 5.09
C ALA A 98 1.54 -4.66 6.18
N ILE A 99 1.65 -5.30 7.35
CA ILE A 99 2.55 -4.85 8.43
C ILE A 99 4.00 -4.88 7.94
N PHE A 100 4.38 -5.96 7.30
CA PHE A 100 5.71 -6.15 6.76
C PHE A 100 6.05 -5.11 5.69
N THR A 101 5.13 -4.83 4.77
CA THR A 101 5.27 -3.79 3.76
C THR A 101 5.44 -2.40 4.38
N SER A 102 4.64 -2.05 5.39
CA SER A 102 4.78 -0.75 6.08
C SER A 102 6.16 -0.60 6.68
N THR A 103 6.66 -1.63 7.36
CA THR A 103 8.01 -1.64 7.94
C THR A 103 9.10 -1.47 6.88
N GLN A 104 8.96 -2.14 5.73
CA GLN A 104 9.90 -2.00 4.61
C GLN A 104 9.90 -0.59 4.04
N LEU A 105 8.70 -0.03 3.84
CA LEU A 105 8.54 1.29 3.25
C LEU A 105 9.10 2.41 4.15
N MET A 106 9.14 2.20 5.46
CA MET A 106 9.79 3.14 6.40
C MET A 106 11.29 3.32 6.12
N ALA A 107 11.97 2.29 5.62
CA ALA A 107 13.40 2.33 5.30
C ALA A 107 13.70 2.75 3.86
N CYS A 108 12.69 3.00 3.03
CA CYS A 108 12.89 3.36 1.63
C CYS A 108 13.37 4.80 1.43
N GLN A 109 14.18 4.99 0.40
CA GLN A 109 14.47 6.32 -0.12
C GLN A 109 13.41 6.70 -1.15
N TRP A 110 12.77 7.82 -0.94
CA TRP A 110 11.74 8.34 -1.81
C TRP A 110 12.27 9.46 -2.70
N TRP A 111 11.81 9.49 -3.95
CA TRP A 111 12.18 10.52 -4.92
C TRP A 111 11.19 11.66 -4.98
N TYR A 112 9.93 11.35 -4.72
CA TYR A 112 8.82 12.29 -4.73
C TYR A 112 7.97 12.07 -3.49
N PHE A 113 7.60 13.16 -2.86
CA PHE A 113 6.62 13.21 -1.77
C PHE A 113 5.50 14.15 -2.14
N ASN A 114 4.26 13.71 -2.03
CA ASN A 114 3.11 14.62 -2.01
C ASN A 114 2.96 15.16 -0.60
N HIS A 115 3.63 16.28 -0.32
CA HIS A 115 3.72 16.82 1.04
C HIS A 115 2.36 17.18 1.64
N LEU A 116 1.40 17.73 0.85
CA LEU A 116 0.07 18.06 1.31
C LEU A 116 -0.67 16.82 1.80
N ARG A 117 -0.61 15.72 1.04
CA ARG A 117 -1.31 14.48 1.37
C ARG A 117 -0.65 13.71 2.51
N ILE A 118 0.68 13.72 2.58
CA ILE A 118 1.41 13.14 3.70
C ILE A 118 1.09 13.91 4.98
N PHE A 119 1.01 15.23 4.92
CA PHE A 119 0.60 16.06 6.04
C PHE A 119 -0.84 15.74 6.51
N GLU A 120 -1.80 15.63 5.58
CA GLU A 120 -3.18 15.25 5.91
C GLU A 120 -3.24 13.88 6.63
N ILE A 121 -2.50 12.89 6.13
CA ILE A 121 -2.44 11.56 6.73
C ILE A 121 -1.78 11.62 8.11
N SER A 122 -0.68 12.34 8.25
CA SER A 122 0.01 12.49 9.53
C SER A 122 -0.91 13.09 10.59
N ARG A 123 -1.66 14.13 10.24
CA ARG A 123 -2.67 14.71 11.13
C ARG A 123 -3.81 13.75 11.47
N ALA A 124 -4.28 12.98 10.49
CA ALA A 124 -5.36 12.01 10.70
C ALA A 124 -4.95 10.85 11.64
N HIS A 125 -3.65 10.65 11.82
CA HIS A 125 -3.08 9.63 12.73
C HIS A 125 -2.38 10.25 13.94
N ASP A 126 -2.74 11.48 14.30
CA ASP A 126 -2.24 12.18 15.49
C ASP A 126 -0.70 12.24 15.60
N VAL A 127 -0.02 12.36 14.45
CA VAL A 127 1.43 12.53 14.42
C VAL A 127 1.78 13.93 14.89
N ASP A 128 2.51 14.03 16.00
CA ASP A 128 3.05 15.30 16.47
C ASP A 128 4.25 15.71 15.61
N LEU A 129 4.04 16.65 14.71
CA LEU A 129 5.06 17.11 13.78
C LEU A 129 6.24 17.79 14.47
N THR A 130 6.04 18.33 15.67
CA THR A 130 7.09 19.02 16.44
C THR A 130 8.09 18.06 17.08
N GLN A 131 7.72 16.78 17.19
CA GLN A 131 8.57 15.72 17.71
C GLN A 131 9.33 14.96 16.60
N LEU A 132 9.13 15.32 15.35
CA LEU A 132 9.83 14.68 14.24
C LEU A 132 11.31 15.08 14.21
N ASP A 133 12.17 14.13 13.89
CA ASP A 133 13.63 14.32 13.85
C ASP A 133 14.05 15.44 12.90
N GLY A 134 13.42 15.71 11.83
CA GLY A 134 13.73 16.83 10.93
C GLY A 134 13.12 18.19 11.32
N PHE A 135 12.26 18.27 12.34
CA PHE A 135 11.48 19.49 12.66
C PHE A 135 12.35 20.72 12.97
N GLN A 136 13.31 20.58 13.88
CA GLN A 136 14.15 21.70 14.28
C GLN A 136 14.97 22.28 13.12
N GLY A 137 15.46 21.39 12.23
CA GLY A 137 16.13 21.79 11.01
C GLY A 137 15.21 22.55 10.05
N ALA A 138 14.01 22.04 9.82
CA ALA A 138 13.02 22.68 8.97
C ALA A 138 12.58 24.04 9.51
N ARG A 139 12.34 24.14 10.81
CA ARG A 139 11.98 25.39 11.48
C ARG A 139 13.11 26.43 11.41
N SER A 140 14.35 26.02 11.73
CA SER A 140 15.53 26.92 11.67
C SER A 140 15.81 27.43 10.26
N ALA A 141 15.50 26.63 9.24
CA ALA A 141 15.60 27.01 7.84
C ALA A 141 14.37 27.79 7.34
N ASN A 142 13.42 28.14 8.22
CA ASN A 142 12.16 28.83 7.88
C ASN A 142 11.33 28.11 6.79
N LEU A 143 11.31 26.78 6.83
CA LEU A 143 10.53 25.96 5.92
C LEU A 143 9.14 25.62 6.46
N CYS A 144 8.97 25.63 7.79
CA CYS A 144 7.70 25.38 8.47
C CYS A 144 7.47 26.33 9.63
N ASP A 145 6.21 26.41 10.07
CA ASP A 145 5.80 27.15 11.26
C ASP A 145 6.15 26.41 12.56
N ASP A 146 5.76 26.98 13.70
CA ASP A 146 5.97 26.41 15.04
C ASP A 146 5.20 25.09 15.26
N ASN A 147 4.21 24.80 14.43
CA ASN A 147 3.42 23.55 14.46
C ASN A 147 3.92 22.51 13.45
N GLY A 148 5.00 22.81 12.73
CA GLY A 148 5.57 21.91 11.72
C GLY A 148 4.89 21.96 10.35
N VAL A 149 3.97 22.92 10.11
CA VAL A 149 3.29 23.09 8.83
C VAL A 149 4.15 23.87 7.87
N LEU A 150 4.35 23.36 6.65
CA LEU A 150 5.14 24.04 5.62
C LEU A 150 4.51 25.38 5.22
N HIS A 151 5.33 26.44 5.10
CA HIS A 151 4.87 27.79 4.75
C HIS A 151 4.39 27.89 3.31
N GLU A 152 5.06 27.18 2.38
CA GLU A 152 4.80 27.27 0.96
C GLU A 152 4.76 25.91 0.28
N SER A 153 4.43 25.87 -0.99
CA SER A 153 4.55 24.64 -1.77
C SER A 153 6.02 24.18 -1.78
N ALA A 154 6.23 22.88 -1.66
CA ALA A 154 7.58 22.32 -1.57
C ALA A 154 8.45 22.62 -2.79
N GLY A 155 7.84 22.83 -3.95
CA GLY A 155 8.56 23.18 -5.18
C GLY A 155 9.30 24.50 -5.09
N SER A 156 8.77 25.50 -4.36
CA SER A 156 9.43 26.80 -4.15
C SER A 156 10.57 26.73 -3.14
N MET A 157 10.54 25.77 -2.23
CA MET A 157 11.52 25.58 -1.15
C MET A 157 12.76 24.78 -1.59
N TYR A 158 12.72 24.15 -2.76
CA TYR A 158 13.74 23.21 -3.21
C TYR A 158 14.99 23.92 -3.76
N ARG A 159 15.74 24.60 -2.90
CA ARG A 159 16.98 25.29 -3.26
C ARG A 159 18.12 24.92 -2.32
N ALA A 160 19.22 24.44 -2.87
CA ALA A 160 20.46 24.14 -2.15
C ALA A 160 20.25 23.32 -0.86
N SER A 161 20.73 23.78 0.29
CA SER A 161 20.63 23.10 1.58
C SER A 161 19.18 22.90 2.05
N ALA A 162 18.26 23.78 1.69
CA ALA A 162 16.86 23.67 2.06
C ALA A 162 16.23 22.38 1.49
N ALA A 163 16.66 21.95 0.30
CA ALA A 163 16.18 20.72 -0.31
C ALA A 163 16.49 19.49 0.55
N LEU A 164 17.67 19.39 1.12
CA LEU A 164 18.08 18.27 1.97
C LEU A 164 17.33 18.26 3.31
N ILE A 165 17.20 19.45 3.91
CA ILE A 165 16.46 19.62 5.17
C ILE A 165 15.00 19.21 4.96
N LEU A 166 14.36 19.70 3.88
CA LEU A 166 12.98 19.38 3.58
C LEU A 166 12.80 17.89 3.29
N GLN A 167 13.70 17.28 2.53
CA GLN A 167 13.65 15.85 2.25
C GLN A 167 13.77 15.01 3.52
N HIS A 168 14.65 15.39 4.43
CA HIS A 168 14.80 14.73 5.72
C HIS A 168 13.52 14.84 6.56
N TYR A 169 12.97 16.04 6.68
CA TYR A 169 11.72 16.29 7.41
C TYR A 169 10.54 15.49 6.85
N MET A 170 10.37 15.49 5.51
CA MET A 170 9.29 14.73 4.85
C MET A 170 9.48 13.23 4.96
N THR A 171 10.73 12.74 4.93
CA THR A 171 11.02 11.32 5.13
C THR A 171 10.59 10.88 6.52
N ASN A 172 10.95 11.63 7.56
CA ASN A 172 10.56 11.31 8.93
C ASN A 172 9.05 11.39 9.13
N MET A 173 8.40 12.40 8.57
CA MET A 173 6.94 12.51 8.63
C MET A 173 6.26 11.27 8.03
N LEU A 174 6.69 10.84 6.84
CA LEU A 174 6.14 9.65 6.19
C LEU A 174 6.46 8.38 6.99
N GLN A 175 7.67 8.23 7.52
CA GLN A 175 8.06 7.08 8.34
C GLN A 175 7.19 6.93 9.58
N VAL A 176 6.98 8.01 10.33
CA VAL A 176 6.13 7.97 11.53
C VAL A 176 4.68 7.68 11.16
N ALA A 177 4.17 8.29 10.08
CA ALA A 177 2.82 8.00 9.59
C ALA A 177 2.67 6.53 9.20
N LEU A 178 3.62 5.96 8.45
CA LEU A 178 3.61 4.56 8.03
C LEU A 178 3.71 3.57 9.20
N GLY A 179 4.35 3.96 10.30
CA GLY A 179 4.39 3.16 11.53
C GLY A 179 3.00 2.89 12.13
N ASN A 180 2.03 3.75 11.85
CA ASN A 180 0.65 3.66 12.35
C ASN A 180 -0.37 3.20 11.30
N ILE A 181 0.05 2.97 10.06
CA ILE A 181 -0.84 2.69 8.93
C ILE A 181 -0.44 1.37 8.27
N ARG A 182 -1.44 0.56 7.93
CA ARG A 182 -1.22 -0.64 7.13
C ARG A 182 -1.13 -0.27 5.65
N VAL A 183 -0.09 -0.77 4.99
CA VAL A 183 0.10 -0.63 3.54
C VAL A 183 0.07 -2.00 2.89
N GLN A 184 -0.82 -2.22 1.94
CA GLN A 184 -0.87 -3.47 1.20
C GLN A 184 0.03 -3.39 -0.03
N ASN A 185 1.02 -4.29 -0.12
CA ASN A 185 1.79 -4.46 -1.35
C ASN A 185 1.00 -5.38 -2.30
N ILE A 186 0.53 -4.79 -3.40
CA ILE A 186 -0.24 -5.51 -4.42
C ILE A 186 0.54 -5.69 -5.72
N SER A 187 1.85 -5.49 -5.71
CA SER A 187 2.70 -5.54 -6.91
C SER A 187 2.58 -6.87 -7.66
N ASP A 188 2.49 -7.98 -6.91
CA ASP A 188 2.42 -9.34 -7.44
C ASP A 188 0.98 -9.90 -7.49
N ASP A 189 0.02 -9.21 -6.88
CA ASP A 189 -1.37 -9.66 -6.73
C ASP A 189 -2.34 -8.99 -7.72
N LEU A 190 -1.85 -8.55 -8.87
CA LEU A 190 -2.64 -7.82 -9.86
C LEU A 190 -3.57 -8.75 -10.66
N ASP A 191 -4.47 -9.43 -9.94
CA ASP A 191 -5.58 -10.22 -10.50
C ASP A 191 -6.92 -9.57 -10.15
N ARG A 192 -7.75 -9.34 -11.18
CA ARG A 192 -9.05 -8.67 -11.07
C ARG A 192 -10.02 -9.28 -10.06
N GLY A 193 -10.01 -10.60 -9.95
CA GLY A 193 -10.92 -11.34 -9.08
C GLY A 193 -10.60 -11.15 -7.62
N THR A 194 -9.30 -11.19 -7.32
CA THR A 194 -8.78 -11.15 -5.96
C THR A 194 -8.67 -9.72 -5.43
N LEU A 195 -8.16 -8.81 -6.25
CA LEU A 195 -7.81 -7.45 -5.83
C LEU A 195 -9.02 -6.67 -5.32
N LYS A 196 -10.17 -6.82 -5.97
CA LYS A 196 -11.41 -6.13 -5.57
C LYS A 196 -11.88 -6.49 -4.16
N CYS A 197 -11.46 -7.64 -3.65
CA CYS A 197 -11.80 -8.10 -2.30
C CYS A 197 -10.72 -7.77 -1.27
N LEU A 198 -9.54 -7.33 -1.72
CA LEU A 198 -8.38 -7.13 -0.87
C LEU A 198 -8.13 -5.67 -0.51
N ILE A 199 -8.59 -4.76 -1.36
CA ILE A 199 -8.39 -3.32 -1.19
C ILE A 199 -9.74 -2.62 -1.13
N ALA A 200 -9.80 -1.56 -0.33
CA ALA A 200 -10.96 -0.69 -0.20
C ALA A 200 -10.59 0.78 -0.47
N GLU A 201 -11.61 1.59 -0.73
CA GLU A 201 -11.43 3.04 -0.82
C GLU A 201 -10.93 3.59 0.52
N GLY A 202 -9.94 4.47 0.47
CA GLY A 202 -9.25 5.03 1.63
C GLY A 202 -7.99 4.28 2.07
N GLU A 203 -7.83 3.01 1.71
CA GLU A 203 -6.64 2.22 2.08
C GLU A 203 -5.38 2.67 1.34
N LEU A 204 -4.22 2.44 1.98
CA LEU A 204 -2.92 2.63 1.37
C LEU A 204 -2.45 1.35 0.70
N ILE A 205 -2.00 1.49 -0.53
CA ILE A 205 -1.42 0.41 -1.32
C ILE A 205 -0.02 0.80 -1.81
N PHE A 206 0.86 -0.16 -1.91
CA PHE A 206 2.13 -0.03 -2.59
C PHE A 206 2.12 -0.88 -3.86
N VAL A 207 2.51 -0.28 -4.98
CA VAL A 207 2.52 -0.96 -6.27
C VAL A 207 3.81 -0.64 -7.01
N GLN A 208 4.57 -1.68 -7.31
CA GLN A 208 5.80 -1.58 -8.08
C GLN A 208 5.60 -2.07 -9.51
N GLY A 209 6.18 -1.38 -10.48
CA GLY A 209 6.21 -1.78 -11.87
C GLY A 209 6.24 -0.62 -12.85
N SER A 210 5.97 -0.90 -14.12
CA SER A 210 6.00 0.09 -15.19
C SER A 210 4.78 1.00 -15.17
N TYR A 211 5.05 2.29 -15.09
CA TYR A 211 4.06 3.36 -15.18
C TYR A 211 4.34 4.24 -16.39
N THR A 212 3.29 4.64 -17.09
CA THR A 212 3.38 5.63 -18.17
C THR A 212 2.90 6.98 -17.64
N PHE A 213 3.75 7.99 -17.79
CA PHE A 213 3.47 9.37 -17.39
C PHE A 213 3.19 10.22 -18.62
N SER A 214 2.13 11.02 -18.53
CA SER A 214 1.74 11.96 -19.58
C SER A 214 1.38 13.30 -18.96
N ASP A 215 1.84 14.38 -19.57
CA ASP A 215 1.43 15.72 -19.19
C ASP A 215 -0.08 15.86 -19.46
N LEU A 216 -0.80 16.48 -18.54
CA LEU A 216 -2.18 16.82 -18.77
C LEU A 216 -2.25 18.07 -19.66
N PRO A 217 -3.25 18.16 -20.55
CA PRO A 217 -3.44 19.37 -21.32
C PRO A 217 -3.63 20.58 -20.39
N PRO A 218 -3.19 21.76 -20.79
CA PRO A 218 -3.42 22.98 -20.03
C PRO A 218 -4.88 23.10 -19.66
N SER A 219 -5.16 23.14 -18.38
CA SER A 219 -6.53 23.18 -17.84
C SER A 219 -6.58 24.24 -16.74
N ALA A 220 -7.73 24.39 -16.11
CA ALA A 220 -7.89 25.21 -14.91
C ALA A 220 -6.96 24.80 -13.74
N LEU A 221 -6.27 23.66 -13.85
CA LEU A 221 -5.32 23.16 -12.85
C LEU A 221 -3.88 23.68 -13.07
N GLY A 222 -3.56 24.34 -14.21
CA GLY A 222 -2.20 24.78 -14.56
C GLY A 222 -1.40 23.76 -15.38
N ASP A 223 -0.16 24.11 -15.73
CA ASP A 223 0.65 23.40 -16.74
C ASP A 223 1.49 22.24 -16.17
N ASP A 224 1.62 22.11 -14.85
CA ASP A 224 2.54 21.18 -14.20
C ASP A 224 1.89 19.87 -13.74
N TRP A 225 0.67 19.62 -14.19
CA TRP A 225 -0.06 18.42 -13.82
C TRP A 225 0.25 17.25 -14.75
N VAL A 226 0.45 16.09 -14.12
CA VAL A 226 0.83 14.84 -14.77
C VAL A 226 -0.13 13.74 -14.38
N SER A 227 -0.47 12.88 -15.33
CA SER A 227 -1.12 11.60 -15.04
C SER A 227 -0.09 10.48 -15.05
N GLY A 228 -0.08 9.66 -14.00
CA GLY A 228 0.60 8.37 -13.96
C GLY A 228 -0.39 7.25 -14.16
N ARG A 229 -0.07 6.28 -15.02
CA ARG A 229 -0.95 5.12 -15.32
C ARG A 229 -0.15 3.84 -15.38
N ARG A 230 -0.70 2.78 -14.80
CA ARG A 230 -0.23 1.40 -14.97
C ARG A 230 -1.38 0.54 -15.44
N HIS A 231 -1.14 -0.23 -16.50
CA HIS A 231 -2.13 -1.15 -17.03
C HIS A 231 -1.59 -2.58 -17.02
N VAL A 232 -2.27 -3.51 -16.35
CA VAL A 232 -1.85 -4.91 -16.24
C VAL A 232 -3.05 -5.81 -15.98
N ASN A 233 -3.14 -6.95 -16.68
CA ASN A 233 -4.17 -7.98 -16.48
C ASN A 233 -5.61 -7.45 -16.40
N GLY A 234 -5.93 -6.38 -17.17
CA GLY A 234 -7.25 -5.74 -17.16
C GLY A 234 -7.54 -4.94 -15.89
N ILE A 235 -6.52 -4.56 -15.15
CA ILE A 235 -6.54 -3.58 -14.07
C ILE A 235 -5.86 -2.32 -14.58
N GLU A 236 -6.46 -1.16 -14.32
CA GLU A 236 -5.83 0.13 -14.56
C GLU A 236 -5.71 0.88 -13.24
N ILE A 237 -4.48 1.21 -12.88
CA ILE A 237 -4.16 2.07 -11.75
C ILE A 237 -3.81 3.44 -12.30
N SER A 238 -4.47 4.50 -11.82
CA SER A 238 -4.21 5.85 -12.31
C SER A 238 -4.29 6.89 -11.20
N PHE A 239 -3.43 7.88 -11.30
CA PHE A 239 -3.39 9.04 -10.41
C PHE A 239 -2.94 10.28 -11.20
N ILE A 240 -3.25 11.45 -10.65
CA ILE A 240 -2.76 12.73 -11.14
C ILE A 240 -2.02 13.43 -10.01
N PHE A 241 -1.00 14.20 -10.33
CA PHE A 241 -0.24 14.98 -9.37
C PHE A 241 0.41 16.19 -10.04
N ASN A 242 0.70 17.21 -9.23
CA ASN A 242 1.46 18.35 -9.68
C ASN A 242 2.97 18.09 -9.42
N ARG A 243 3.81 18.24 -10.44
CA ARG A 243 5.26 18.04 -10.30
C ARG A 243 5.88 18.99 -9.28
N ASN A 244 5.38 20.22 -9.21
CA ASN A 244 5.93 21.25 -8.34
C ASN A 244 5.48 21.15 -6.88
N GLU A 245 4.44 20.35 -6.60
CA GLU A 245 4.00 20.06 -5.23
C GLU A 245 4.80 18.92 -4.57
N GLY A 246 5.78 18.38 -5.26
CA GLY A 246 6.64 17.33 -4.75
C GLY A 246 7.92 17.87 -4.11
N THR A 247 8.38 17.18 -3.07
CA THR A 247 9.63 17.51 -2.38
C THR A 247 10.86 16.81 -2.96
N SER A 248 10.83 16.34 -4.18
CA SER A 248 12.04 15.85 -4.82
C SER A 248 12.70 16.95 -5.64
N GLY A 249 14.01 16.94 -5.71
CA GLY A 249 14.73 17.92 -6.50
C GLY A 249 14.11 18.11 -7.89
N SER A 250 13.98 19.33 -8.34
CA SER A 250 13.30 19.71 -9.59
C SER A 250 13.77 18.89 -10.81
N ALA A 251 15.03 18.50 -10.87
CA ALA A 251 15.56 17.63 -11.91
C ALA A 251 14.94 16.24 -11.93
N ARG A 252 14.60 15.66 -10.77
CA ARG A 252 13.98 14.33 -10.67
C ARG A 252 12.51 14.35 -11.01
N ASN A 253 11.79 15.40 -10.69
CA ASN A 253 10.39 15.55 -11.08
C ASN A 253 10.22 15.59 -12.60
N LEU A 254 11.18 16.14 -13.33
CA LEU A 254 11.20 16.13 -14.78
C LEU A 254 11.39 14.73 -15.38
N TRP A 255 11.91 13.76 -14.60
CA TRP A 255 12.06 12.38 -15.04
C TRP A 255 10.76 11.59 -15.08
N LEU A 256 9.72 12.04 -14.39
CA LEU A 256 8.41 11.40 -14.43
C LEU A 256 7.71 11.71 -15.76
N ARG A 257 8.28 11.18 -16.84
CA ARG A 257 7.81 11.27 -18.24
C ARG A 257 7.99 9.94 -18.93
N GLY A 258 7.12 9.65 -19.93
CA GLY A 258 7.16 8.41 -20.67
C GLY A 258 6.91 7.19 -19.76
N THR A 259 7.50 6.06 -20.10
CA THR A 259 7.35 4.82 -19.32
C THR A 259 8.55 4.60 -18.42
N GLN A 260 8.29 4.42 -17.13
CA GLN A 260 9.31 4.23 -16.11
C GLN A 260 8.92 3.12 -15.14
N ASN A 261 9.94 2.42 -14.61
CA ASN A 261 9.75 1.36 -13.63
C ASN A 261 9.92 1.93 -12.21
N LEU A 262 8.83 2.01 -11.48
CA LEU A 262 8.75 2.75 -10.21
C LEU A 262 7.96 1.98 -9.17
N GLY A 263 8.19 2.30 -7.91
CA GLY A 263 7.34 1.93 -6.79
C GLY A 263 6.53 3.14 -6.32
N CYS A 264 5.21 3.01 -6.30
CA CYS A 264 4.31 4.09 -5.90
C CYS A 264 3.54 3.72 -4.63
N LEU A 265 3.60 4.59 -3.63
CA LEU A 265 2.73 4.56 -2.47
C LEU A 265 1.49 5.38 -2.79
N LEU A 266 0.34 4.73 -2.78
CA LEU A 266 -0.93 5.27 -3.26
C LEU A 266 -2.01 5.16 -2.20
N ARG A 267 -2.87 6.18 -2.08
CA ARG A 267 -4.15 6.09 -1.38
C ARG A 267 -5.25 5.82 -2.39
N VAL A 268 -6.02 4.77 -2.19
CA VAL A 268 -7.14 4.41 -3.05
C VAL A 268 -8.29 5.40 -2.85
N ASN A 269 -8.66 6.14 -3.90
CA ASN A 269 -9.77 7.08 -3.83
C ASN A 269 -11.08 6.43 -4.31
N ARG A 270 -11.00 5.59 -5.34
CA ARG A 270 -12.18 4.96 -5.95
C ARG A 270 -11.84 3.65 -6.63
N LEU A 271 -12.72 2.66 -6.46
CA LEU A 271 -12.69 1.36 -7.13
C LEU A 271 -13.96 1.16 -7.94
N HIS A 272 -13.84 0.96 -9.24
CA HIS A 272 -14.99 0.68 -10.09
C HIS A 272 -14.61 -0.17 -11.31
N LYS A 273 -15.58 -0.78 -11.96
CA LYS A 273 -15.37 -1.42 -13.26
C LYS A 273 -15.79 -0.45 -14.36
N ASP A 274 -14.97 -0.33 -15.39
CA ASP A 274 -15.34 0.41 -16.60
C ASP A 274 -16.33 -0.40 -17.48
N LEU A 275 -16.79 0.23 -18.55
CA LEU A 275 -17.76 -0.40 -19.51
C LEU A 275 -17.20 -1.66 -20.18
N LYS A 276 -15.87 -1.84 -20.20
CA LYS A 276 -15.18 -3.03 -20.74
C LYS A 276 -14.89 -4.08 -19.68
N GLY A 277 -15.41 -3.89 -18.46
CA GLY A 277 -15.21 -4.80 -17.33
C GLY A 277 -13.81 -4.76 -16.71
N ARG A 278 -12.96 -3.77 -17.04
CA ARG A 278 -11.65 -3.59 -16.44
C ARG A 278 -11.80 -2.95 -15.06
N LEU A 279 -11.00 -3.41 -14.10
CA LEU A 279 -10.96 -2.79 -12.77
C LEU A 279 -10.17 -1.48 -12.83
N GLN A 280 -10.81 -0.39 -12.49
CA GLN A 280 -10.21 0.95 -12.39
C GLN A 280 -9.91 1.26 -10.94
N ILE A 281 -8.65 1.54 -10.63
CA ILE A 281 -8.18 2.02 -9.34
C ILE A 281 -7.75 3.47 -9.52
N LYS A 282 -8.61 4.41 -9.09
CA LYS A 282 -8.26 5.82 -9.04
C LYS A 282 -7.61 6.11 -7.69
N ALA A 283 -6.44 6.70 -7.71
CA ALA A 283 -5.66 6.89 -6.49
C ALA A 283 -5.07 8.30 -6.39
N THR A 284 -4.62 8.64 -5.20
CA THR A 284 -3.72 9.77 -4.94
C THR A 284 -2.33 9.22 -4.65
N VAL A 285 -1.31 9.72 -5.36
CA VAL A 285 0.07 9.36 -5.06
C VAL A 285 0.56 10.13 -3.84
N LEU A 286 1.17 9.38 -2.91
CA LEU A 286 1.76 9.93 -1.69
C LEU A 286 3.28 10.04 -1.81
N ALA A 287 3.91 9.00 -2.36
CA ALA A 287 5.34 8.98 -2.59
C ALA A 287 5.70 8.05 -3.76
N ILE A 288 6.80 8.36 -4.43
CA ILE A 288 7.33 7.59 -5.56
C ILE A 288 8.81 7.30 -5.31
N ARG A 289 9.24 6.08 -5.61
CA ARG A 289 10.63 5.62 -5.52
C ARG A 289 11.06 4.89 -6.80
N SER A 290 12.36 4.65 -6.96
CA SER A 290 12.87 3.73 -7.98
C SER A 290 12.41 2.30 -7.71
N ALA A 291 12.11 1.54 -8.76
CA ALA A 291 11.84 0.11 -8.66
C ALA A 291 13.13 -0.73 -8.61
N HIS A 292 14.31 -0.13 -8.85
CA HIS A 292 15.58 -0.87 -8.84
C HIS A 292 16.05 -1.28 -7.45
N GLU A 293 15.47 -0.70 -6.41
CA GLU A 293 15.72 -1.16 -5.05
C GLU A 293 14.75 -2.28 -4.70
N GLU A 294 15.23 -3.49 -4.60
CA GLU A 294 14.43 -4.62 -4.17
C GLU A 294 13.97 -4.44 -2.72
N LEU A 295 12.67 -4.44 -2.50
CA LEU A 295 12.10 -4.42 -1.14
C LEU A 295 12.67 -5.56 -0.27
N LYS A 296 12.94 -6.72 -0.88
CA LYS A 296 13.44 -7.91 -0.19
C LYS A 296 14.84 -7.75 0.39
N SER A 297 15.77 -7.13 -0.34
CA SER A 297 17.16 -6.95 0.14
C SER A 297 17.21 -6.01 1.34
N ARG A 298 16.41 -4.95 1.34
CA ARG A 298 16.37 -4.00 2.46
C ARG A 298 15.74 -4.57 3.73
N LEU A 299 14.80 -5.49 3.61
CA LEU A 299 14.30 -6.20 4.78
C LEU A 299 15.35 -7.10 5.40
N TYR A 300 16.09 -7.77 4.57
CA TYR A 300 17.20 -8.60 5.05
C TYR A 300 18.21 -7.73 5.81
N GLU A 301 18.63 -6.62 5.23
CA GLU A 301 19.52 -5.65 5.86
C GLU A 301 18.92 -5.06 7.15
N MET A 302 17.65 -4.67 7.15
CA MET A 302 16.96 -4.14 8.32
C MET A 302 16.77 -5.21 9.41
N GLY A 303 16.43 -6.44 9.02
CA GLY A 303 16.33 -7.57 9.93
C GLY A 303 17.67 -7.88 10.61
N LEU A 304 18.74 -7.82 9.86
CA LEU A 304 20.10 -7.98 10.39
C LEU A 304 20.51 -6.80 11.29
N TYR A 305 20.18 -5.57 10.91
CA TYR A 305 20.43 -4.37 11.72
C TYR A 305 19.67 -4.40 13.05
N LEU A 306 18.37 -4.70 13.00
CA LEU A 306 17.53 -4.80 14.20
C LEU A 306 17.88 -5.99 15.08
N SER A 307 18.40 -7.09 14.51
CA SER A 307 18.85 -8.26 15.27
C SER A 307 20.25 -8.11 15.87
N GLY A 308 20.94 -7.00 15.57
CA GLY A 308 22.32 -6.79 16.01
C GLY A 308 23.33 -7.76 15.40
N LEU A 309 22.93 -8.53 14.38
CA LEU A 309 23.77 -9.52 13.69
C LEU A 309 24.65 -8.91 12.61
N ILE A 310 24.39 -7.69 12.17
CA ILE A 310 25.35 -6.93 11.39
C ILE A 310 26.26 -6.23 12.39
N GLY A 311 27.33 -6.91 12.79
CA GLY A 311 28.53 -6.22 13.18
C GLY A 311 28.88 -5.26 12.05
N ARG A 312 29.36 -4.06 12.38
CA ARG A 312 29.88 -3.11 11.40
C ARG A 312 30.56 -3.88 10.29
N VAL A 313 30.01 -3.84 9.08
CA VAL A 313 30.80 -4.17 7.89
C VAL A 313 31.88 -3.12 7.88
N ASP A 314 33.07 -3.54 8.24
CA ASP A 314 34.26 -2.71 8.16
C ASP A 314 34.33 -2.16 6.75
N LYS A 315 34.37 -0.84 6.66
CA LYS A 315 34.52 -0.09 5.41
C LYS A 315 36.00 -0.15 4.91
N ASP A 316 36.61 -1.30 5.03
CA ASP A 316 37.96 -1.49 4.59
C ASP A 316 37.94 -2.55 3.50
N ASP A 317 37.52 -2.21 2.28
CA ASP A 317 37.86 -2.92 1.05
C ASP A 317 37.16 -2.25 -0.15
N ASP A 318 37.32 -0.92 -0.30
CA ASP A 318 37.14 -0.24 -1.58
C ASP A 318 38.45 0.46 -1.97
N ASP A 319 39.50 -0.33 -2.13
CA ASP A 319 40.61 0.03 -2.99
C ASP A 319 40.15 -0.13 -4.45
N PHE A 320 39.36 0.85 -4.92
CA PHE A 320 39.24 1.10 -6.34
C PHE A 320 40.54 1.79 -6.77
N GLU A 321 41.45 1.00 -7.34
CA GLU A 321 42.53 1.52 -8.15
C GLU A 321 41.93 2.35 -9.27
N ASP A 322 42.14 3.66 -9.21
CA ASP A 322 41.90 4.58 -10.31
C ASP A 322 42.85 4.22 -11.47
N ASP A 323 42.38 3.41 -12.40
CA ASP A 323 43.05 3.25 -13.69
C ASP A 323 42.97 4.62 -14.41
N GLU A 324 44.09 5.37 -14.33
CA GLU A 324 44.34 6.54 -15.12
C GLU A 324 44.30 6.15 -16.60
N PHE A 325 43.21 6.45 -17.26
CA PHE A 325 43.15 6.47 -18.73
C PHE A 325 44.00 7.64 -19.25
N GLU A 326 45.26 7.34 -19.59
CA GLU A 326 46.07 8.21 -20.40
C GLU A 326 45.42 8.35 -21.79
N CYS A 327 44.95 9.54 -22.10
CA CYS A 327 44.57 9.93 -23.46
C CYS A 327 45.85 10.14 -24.27
N GLU A 328 46.19 9.20 -25.14
CA GLU A 328 47.18 9.43 -26.19
C GLU A 328 46.63 10.50 -27.16
N GLU A 329 47.33 11.64 -27.21
CA GLU A 329 47.14 12.69 -28.22
C GLU A 329 47.71 12.18 -29.54
N ASP A 330 46.85 11.87 -30.52
CA ASP A 330 47.24 11.59 -31.88
C ASP A 330 47.77 12.90 -32.55
N GLU A 331 49.07 12.95 -32.75
CA GLU A 331 49.75 13.95 -33.60
C GLU A 331 49.37 13.73 -35.07
N GLU A 332 48.75 14.73 -35.71
CA GLU A 332 48.56 14.77 -37.16
C GLU A 332 49.91 14.94 -37.88
N PRO A 333 50.21 14.17 -38.93
CA PRO A 333 51.37 14.40 -39.77
C PRO A 333 51.08 15.48 -40.83
N THR A 334 52.00 16.41 -40.95
CA THR A 334 52.15 17.45 -41.97
C THR A 334 52.09 16.98 -43.41
#